data_37a461f8d3086e7d1d6ffc8201471953
#
_entry.id   37a461f8d3086e7d1d6ffc8201471953
#
_cell.length_a   1.000
_cell.length_b   1.000
_cell.length_c   1.000
_cell.angle_alpha   90.00
_cell.angle_beta   90.00
_cell.angle_gamma   90.00
#
_symmetry.space_group_name_H-M   'P 1'
#
loop_
_entity.id
_entity.type
_entity.pdbx_description
1 polymer ?
#
loop_
_entity_poly.entity_id
_entity_poly.type
_entity_poly.pdbx_seq_one_letter_code
_entity_poly.pdbx_strand_id
1 'polypeptide(L)'
;MKKNIAAFLASGAWIGISEFARNEILFKSYWIDKYAGLGLVFPSDNVNNAMWGAWSFMLAGLVVFLVRRLGLLEAVAAAWLAAFVMMWIVIWNLNVLPTGLLLFAVPLSVLEVALAALISRKIIEA
;
A
#
# COMPACT_ATOMS: atom_id res chain seq x y z
N MET A 1 -19.79 -10.73 -10.48
CA MET A 1 -18.68 -10.18 -11.27
C MET A 1 -18.61 -8.66 -11.21
N LYS A 2 -19.69 -7.93 -11.55
CA LYS A 2 -19.70 -6.45 -11.54
C LYS A 2 -19.29 -5.83 -10.20
N LYS A 3 -19.78 -6.37 -9.07
CA LYS A 3 -19.43 -5.89 -7.72
C LYS A 3 -17.94 -6.08 -7.38
N ASN A 4 -17.34 -7.16 -7.85
CA ASN A 4 -15.91 -7.40 -7.63
C ASN A 4 -15.05 -6.39 -8.40
N ILE A 5 -15.43 -6.07 -9.63
CA ILE A 5 -14.76 -5.05 -10.44
C ILE A 5 -14.92 -3.67 -9.78
N ALA A 6 -16.13 -3.33 -9.33
CA ALA A 6 -16.38 -2.07 -8.62
C ALA A 6 -15.57 -1.97 -7.33
N ALA A 7 -15.51 -3.04 -6.54
CA ALA A 7 -14.71 -3.11 -5.32
C ALA A 7 -13.21 -2.95 -5.64
N PHE A 8 -12.72 -3.64 -6.65
CA PHE A 8 -11.34 -3.53 -7.12
C PHE A 8 -10.98 -2.10 -7.54
N LEU A 9 -11.81 -1.46 -8.34
CA LEU A 9 -11.56 -0.11 -8.81
C LEU A 9 -11.62 0.91 -7.65
N ALA A 10 -12.62 0.81 -6.79
CA ALA A 10 -12.79 1.73 -5.66
C ALA A 10 -11.66 1.59 -4.62
N SER A 11 -11.32 0.37 -4.24
CA SER A 11 -10.22 0.15 -3.29
C SER A 11 -8.86 0.44 -3.89
N GLY A 12 -8.66 0.17 -5.18
CA GLY A 12 -7.44 0.52 -5.91
C GLY A 12 -7.23 2.03 -5.98
N ALA A 13 -8.28 2.80 -6.27
CA ALA A 13 -8.24 4.26 -6.24
C ALA A 13 -7.91 4.78 -4.83
N TRP A 14 -8.54 4.23 -3.80
CA TRP A 14 -8.24 4.59 -2.41
C TRP A 14 -6.78 4.31 -2.04
N ILE A 15 -6.29 3.11 -2.33
CA ILE A 15 -4.88 2.74 -2.04
C ILE A 15 -3.92 3.66 -2.79
N GLY A 16 -4.18 3.92 -4.08
CA GLY A 16 -3.36 4.80 -4.90
C GLY A 16 -3.29 6.23 -4.35
N ILE A 17 -4.42 6.80 -3.95
CA ILE A 17 -4.49 8.13 -3.33
C ILE A 17 -3.74 8.15 -2.00
N SER A 18 -3.96 7.16 -1.15
CA SER A 18 -3.31 7.04 0.15
C SER A 18 -1.78 6.89 0.02
N GLU A 19 -1.32 6.03 -0.89
CA GLU A 19 0.11 5.84 -1.17
C GLU A 19 0.76 7.12 -1.71
N PHE A 20 0.10 7.80 -2.65
CA PHE A 20 0.59 9.06 -3.20
C PHE A 20 0.70 10.13 -2.10
N ALA A 21 -0.35 10.32 -1.30
CA ALA A 21 -0.35 11.32 -0.23
C ALA A 21 0.75 11.04 0.79
N ARG A 22 0.93 9.78 1.19
CA ARG A 22 1.92 9.40 2.19
C ARG A 22 3.35 9.52 1.67
N ASN A 23 3.65 8.99 0.50
CA ASN A 23 5.02 8.88 0.00
C ASN A 23 5.47 10.08 -0.83
N GLU A 24 4.57 10.80 -1.49
CA GLU A 24 4.90 11.94 -2.35
C GLU A 24 4.68 13.30 -1.68
N ILE A 25 3.78 13.40 -0.69
CA ILE A 25 3.45 14.66 -0.04
C ILE A 25 3.99 14.70 1.39
N LEU A 26 3.63 13.71 2.24
CA LEU A 26 3.92 13.77 3.68
C LEU A 26 5.34 13.33 4.03
N PHE A 27 5.83 12.25 3.45
CA PHE A 27 7.06 11.56 3.90
C PHE A 27 8.10 11.36 2.81
N LYS A 28 8.01 12.06 1.70
CA LYS A 28 8.97 11.93 0.60
C LYS A 28 10.41 12.23 1.04
N SER A 29 10.59 13.17 1.96
CA SER A 29 11.92 13.55 2.46
C SER A 29 12.66 12.39 3.14
N TYR A 30 11.96 11.49 3.81
CA TYR A 30 12.56 10.29 4.42
C TYR A 30 13.26 9.41 3.37
N TRP A 31 12.62 9.22 2.21
CA TRP A 31 13.16 8.44 1.11
C TRP A 31 14.32 9.14 0.43
N ILE A 32 14.17 10.43 0.15
CA ILE A 32 15.21 11.26 -0.48
C ILE A 32 16.47 11.26 0.38
N ASP A 33 16.33 11.49 1.68
CA ASP A 33 17.46 11.56 2.62
C ASP A 33 18.15 10.19 2.76
N LYS A 34 17.38 9.11 2.82
CA LYS A 34 17.95 7.76 2.89
C LYS A 34 18.76 7.43 1.64
N TYR A 35 18.23 7.72 0.45
CA TYR A 35 18.92 7.49 -0.81
C TYR A 35 20.14 8.38 -0.95
N ALA A 36 20.05 9.65 -0.59
CA ALA A 36 21.18 10.57 -0.60
C ALA A 36 22.33 10.08 0.30
N GLY A 37 22.00 9.55 1.49
CA GLY A 37 22.99 8.95 2.40
C GLY A 37 23.70 7.72 1.81
N LEU A 38 23.12 7.07 0.82
CA LEU A 38 23.71 5.94 0.08
C LEU A 38 24.41 6.39 -1.21
N GLY A 39 24.47 7.69 -1.50
CA GLY A 39 25.01 8.20 -2.76
C GLY A 39 24.10 7.97 -3.97
N LEU A 40 22.80 7.78 -3.74
CA LEU A 40 21.83 7.46 -4.76
C LEU A 40 20.78 8.57 -4.87
N VAL A 41 20.08 8.61 -6.01
CA VAL A 41 18.93 9.47 -6.25
C VAL A 41 17.66 8.64 -6.13
N PHE A 42 16.69 9.11 -5.35
CA PHE A 42 15.40 8.44 -5.20
C PHE A 42 14.62 8.48 -6.53
N PRO A 43 14.21 7.32 -7.08
CA PRO A 43 13.51 7.26 -8.37
C PRO A 43 12.15 7.94 -8.29
N SER A 44 11.90 8.94 -9.16
CA SER A 44 10.64 9.71 -9.18
C SER A 44 10.17 10.05 -10.59
N ASP A 45 10.61 9.32 -11.60
CA ASP A 45 10.16 9.47 -12.97
C ASP A 45 8.70 8.99 -13.14
N ASN A 46 8.09 9.33 -14.27
CA ASN A 46 6.71 8.94 -14.58
C ASN A 46 6.50 7.42 -14.54
N VAL A 47 7.49 6.65 -15.00
CA VAL A 47 7.42 5.18 -14.94
C VAL A 47 7.36 4.67 -13.49
N ASN A 48 8.08 5.32 -12.58
CA ASN A 48 8.06 4.94 -11.15
C ASN A 48 6.68 5.22 -10.53
N ASN A 49 6.08 6.37 -10.87
CA ASN A 49 4.73 6.71 -10.42
C ASN A 49 3.69 5.73 -10.98
N ALA A 50 3.82 5.33 -12.24
CA ALA A 50 2.96 4.33 -12.86
C ALA A 50 3.09 2.96 -12.17
N MET A 51 4.30 2.57 -11.75
CA MET A 51 4.52 1.33 -11.00
C MET A 51 3.85 1.35 -9.62
N TRP A 52 3.85 2.49 -8.93
CA TRP A 52 3.09 2.65 -7.68
C TRP A 52 1.59 2.46 -7.90
N GLY A 53 1.05 3.00 -9.01
CA GLY A 53 -0.34 2.78 -9.41
C GLY A 53 -0.63 1.30 -9.67
N ALA A 54 0.23 0.61 -10.41
CA ALA A 54 0.11 -0.82 -10.67
C ALA A 54 0.13 -1.63 -9.37
N TRP A 55 1.05 -1.34 -8.47
CA TRP A 55 1.13 -1.97 -7.15
C TRP A 55 -0.15 -1.76 -6.34
N SER A 56 -0.70 -0.54 -6.35
CA SER A 56 -1.94 -0.21 -5.63
C SER A 56 -3.12 -1.06 -6.10
N PHE A 57 -3.27 -1.24 -7.40
CA PHE A 57 -4.34 -2.09 -7.97
C PHE A 57 -4.08 -3.57 -7.75
N MET A 58 -2.83 -4.03 -7.74
CA MET A 58 -2.50 -5.41 -7.36
C MET A 58 -2.88 -5.68 -5.90
N LEU A 59 -2.59 -4.75 -4.99
CA LEU A 59 -3.00 -4.85 -3.59
C LEU A 59 -4.54 -4.85 -3.48
N ALA A 60 -5.23 -3.99 -4.23
CA ALA A 60 -6.70 -4.00 -4.27
C ALA A 60 -7.27 -5.36 -4.71
N GLY A 61 -6.68 -5.98 -5.71
CA GLY A 61 -7.05 -7.33 -6.15
C GLY A 61 -6.88 -8.37 -5.04
N LEU A 62 -5.75 -8.31 -4.33
CA LEU A 62 -5.50 -9.17 -3.17
C LEU A 62 -6.54 -8.93 -2.06
N VAL A 63 -6.83 -7.67 -1.75
CA VAL A 63 -7.84 -7.33 -0.72
C VAL A 63 -9.21 -7.86 -1.11
N VAL A 64 -9.67 -7.65 -2.35
CA VAL A 64 -10.95 -8.20 -2.83
C VAL A 64 -10.99 -9.73 -2.72
N PHE A 65 -9.90 -10.39 -3.10
CA PHE A 65 -9.79 -11.84 -2.99
C PHE A 65 -9.91 -12.31 -1.53
N LEU A 66 -9.22 -11.64 -0.60
CA LEU A 66 -9.18 -12.02 0.80
C LEU A 66 -10.52 -11.75 1.52
N VAL A 67 -11.13 -10.58 1.32
CA VAL A 67 -12.41 -10.25 2.00
C VAL A 67 -13.57 -11.15 1.58
N ARG A 68 -13.45 -11.83 0.46
CA ARG A 68 -14.44 -12.81 0.01
C ARG A 68 -14.30 -14.18 0.68
N ARG A 69 -13.17 -14.45 1.28
CA ARG A 69 -12.82 -15.78 1.82
C ARG A 69 -12.60 -15.78 3.33
N LEU A 70 -12.21 -14.63 3.88
CA LEU A 70 -11.82 -14.51 5.28
C LEU A 70 -12.73 -13.52 6.01
N GLY A 71 -12.71 -13.56 7.33
CA GLY A 71 -13.24 -12.50 8.16
C GLY A 71 -12.50 -11.17 7.89
N LEU A 72 -13.16 -10.05 8.23
CA LEU A 72 -12.60 -8.73 7.91
C LEU A 72 -11.21 -8.52 8.54
N LEU A 73 -11.07 -8.84 9.82
CA LEU A 73 -9.79 -8.68 10.53
C LEU A 73 -8.69 -9.58 9.96
N GLU A 74 -9.04 -10.81 9.62
CA GLU A 74 -8.10 -11.75 9.00
C GLU A 74 -7.65 -11.27 7.63
N ALA A 75 -8.58 -10.74 6.82
CA ALA A 75 -8.27 -10.20 5.51
C ALA A 75 -7.34 -8.98 5.61
N VAL A 76 -7.61 -8.08 6.56
CA VAL A 76 -6.76 -6.91 6.82
C VAL A 76 -5.36 -7.35 7.26
N ALA A 77 -5.28 -8.25 8.23
CA ALA A 77 -4.00 -8.74 8.75
C ALA A 77 -3.17 -9.42 7.65
N ALA A 78 -3.79 -10.29 6.86
CA ALA A 78 -3.13 -11.02 5.78
C ALA A 78 -2.64 -10.08 4.66
N ALA A 79 -3.49 -9.13 4.23
CA ALA A 79 -3.13 -8.17 3.20
C ALA A 79 -2.02 -7.22 3.68
N TRP A 80 -2.11 -6.74 4.91
CA TRP A 80 -1.09 -5.86 5.49
C TRP A 80 0.26 -6.57 5.63
N LEU A 81 0.26 -7.80 6.14
CA LEU A 81 1.47 -8.61 6.24
C LEU A 81 2.13 -8.81 4.88
N ALA A 82 1.36 -9.24 3.89
CA ALA A 82 1.87 -9.56 2.55
C ALA A 82 2.37 -8.32 1.80
N ALA A 83 1.66 -7.19 1.91
CA ALA A 83 1.98 -5.98 1.14
C ALA A 83 3.04 -5.10 1.82
N PHE A 84 3.00 -4.97 3.13
CA PHE A 84 3.83 -4.01 3.86
C PHE A 84 4.92 -4.65 4.70
N VAL A 85 4.60 -5.54 5.60
CA VAL A 85 5.60 -6.12 6.52
C VAL A 85 6.66 -6.88 5.76
N MET A 86 6.27 -7.74 4.83
CA MET A 86 7.21 -8.51 4.02
C MET A 86 8.07 -7.61 3.14
N MET A 87 7.48 -6.56 2.57
CA MET A 87 8.22 -5.56 1.79
C MET A 87 9.24 -4.83 2.66
N TRP A 88 8.86 -4.35 3.84
CA TRP A 88 9.78 -3.65 4.73
C TRP A 88 10.95 -4.52 5.17
N ILE A 89 10.72 -5.79 5.42
CA ILE A 89 11.80 -6.75 5.75
C ILE A 89 12.82 -6.81 4.61
N VAL A 90 12.34 -6.93 3.37
CA VAL A 90 13.20 -7.01 2.19
C VAL A 90 13.99 -5.73 1.98
N ILE A 91 13.32 -4.58 1.98
CA ILE A 91 13.99 -3.29 1.72
C ILE A 91 14.87 -2.85 2.89
N TRP A 92 14.55 -3.27 4.12
CA TRP A 92 15.47 -3.12 5.25
C TRP A 92 16.74 -3.95 5.04
N ASN A 93 16.58 -5.20 4.61
CA ASN A 93 17.71 -6.09 4.32
C ASN A 93 18.61 -5.54 3.21
N LEU A 94 18.03 -4.81 2.24
CA LEU A 94 18.78 -4.14 1.17
C LEU A 94 19.36 -2.78 1.59
N ASN A 95 19.16 -2.37 2.84
CA ASN A 95 19.62 -1.11 3.41
C ASN A 95 19.05 0.15 2.75
N VAL A 96 17.86 0.07 2.19
CA VAL A 96 17.19 1.22 1.54
C VAL A 96 15.95 1.72 2.27
N LEU A 97 15.54 1.06 3.37
CA LEU A 97 14.38 1.49 4.16
C LEU A 97 14.77 2.63 5.12
N PRO A 98 14.13 3.80 5.04
CA PRO A 98 14.27 4.83 6.07
C PRO A 98 13.49 4.40 7.33
N THR A 99 14.19 3.84 8.31
CA THR A 99 13.58 3.21 9.50
C THR A 99 12.75 4.17 10.34
N GLY A 100 13.11 5.46 10.39
CA GLY A 100 12.33 6.49 11.07
C GLY A 100 10.92 6.67 10.50
N LEU A 101 10.72 6.32 9.23
CA LEU A 101 9.41 6.37 8.58
C LEU A 101 8.42 5.37 9.18
N LEU A 102 8.89 4.25 9.73
CA LEU A 102 8.03 3.18 10.24
C LEU A 102 7.11 3.64 11.37
N LEU A 103 7.52 4.63 12.17
CA LEU A 103 6.68 5.20 13.21
C LEU A 103 5.34 5.70 12.67
N PHE A 104 5.33 6.24 11.45
CA PHE A 104 4.14 6.74 10.76
C PHE A 104 3.58 5.71 9.78
N ALA A 105 4.44 4.99 9.07
CA ALA A 105 4.04 4.05 8.04
C ALA A 105 3.28 2.85 8.60
N VAL A 106 3.63 2.35 9.76
CA VAL A 106 2.93 1.20 10.38
C VAL A 106 1.45 1.54 10.64
N PRO A 107 1.09 2.57 11.43
CA PRO A 107 -0.33 2.86 11.68
C PRO A 107 -1.08 3.31 10.42
N LEU A 108 -0.46 4.10 9.55
CA LEU A 108 -1.10 4.59 8.33
C LEU A 108 -1.36 3.49 7.31
N SER A 109 -0.45 2.53 7.17
CA SER A 109 -0.64 1.39 6.26
C SER A 109 -1.72 0.43 6.76
N VAL A 110 -1.80 0.20 8.06
CA VAL A 110 -2.90 -0.59 8.65
C VAL A 110 -4.24 0.08 8.37
N LEU A 111 -4.34 1.40 8.56
CA LEU A 111 -5.54 2.16 8.25
C LEU A 111 -5.89 2.09 6.76
N GLU A 112 -4.91 2.23 5.89
CA GLU A 112 -5.10 2.13 4.44
C GLU A 112 -5.71 0.79 4.04
N VAL A 113 -5.14 -0.31 4.51
CA VAL A 113 -5.62 -1.67 4.20
C VAL A 113 -6.98 -1.93 4.83
N ALA A 114 -7.20 -1.46 6.06
CA ALA A 114 -8.49 -1.60 6.74
C ALA A 114 -9.61 -0.88 5.97
N LEU A 115 -9.37 0.34 5.51
CA LEU A 115 -10.36 1.08 4.71
C LEU A 115 -10.57 0.44 3.33
N ALA A 116 -9.52 -0.05 2.68
CA ALA A 116 -9.64 -0.78 1.41
C ALA A 116 -10.50 -2.04 1.58
N ALA A 117 -10.30 -2.79 2.67
CA ALA A 117 -11.07 -3.98 2.98
C ALA A 117 -12.54 -3.65 3.28
N LEU A 118 -12.80 -2.58 4.04
CA LEU A 118 -14.16 -2.11 4.33
C LEU A 118 -14.89 -1.65 3.06
N ILE A 119 -14.24 -0.87 2.21
CA ILE A 119 -14.78 -0.43 0.91
C ILE A 119 -15.15 -1.65 0.08
N SER A 120 -14.22 -2.59 -0.07
CA SER A 120 -14.43 -3.80 -0.85
C SER A 120 -15.60 -4.63 -0.31
N ARG A 121 -15.65 -4.85 0.99
CA ARG A 121 -16.72 -5.63 1.63
C ARG A 121 -18.08 -4.98 1.45
N LYS A 122 -18.18 -3.68 1.70
CA LYS A 122 -19.45 -2.95 1.53
C LYS A 122 -19.97 -3.02 0.10
N ILE A 123 -19.12 -2.88 -0.89
CA ILE A 123 -19.52 -2.97 -2.30
C ILE A 123 -19.97 -4.39 -2.66
N ILE A 124 -19.25 -5.41 -2.20
CA ILE A 124 -19.55 -6.80 -2.51
C ILE A 124 -20.88 -7.24 -1.86
N GLU A 125 -21.12 -6.82 -0.62
CA GLU A 125 -22.31 -7.18 0.14
C GLU A 125 -23.55 -6.33 -0.20
N ALA A 126 -23.39 -5.22 -0.86
CA ALA A 126 -24.47 -4.28 -1.19
C ALA A 126 -25.57 -4.88 -2.13
#